data_fa807accb4fd3544f974862d23dd269e
#
_entry.id   fa807accb4fd3544f974862d23dd269e
#
_cell.length_a   1.000
_cell.length_b   1.000
_cell.length_c   1.000
_cell.angle_alpha   90.00
_cell.angle_beta   90.00
_cell.angle_gamma   90.00
#
_symmetry.space_group_name_H-M   'P 1'
#
loop_
_entity.id
_entity.type
_entity.pdbx_description
1 polymer ?
#
loop_
_entity_poly.entity_id
_entity_poly.type
_entity_poly.pdbx_seq_one_letter_code
_entity_poly.pdbx_strand_id
1 'polypeptide(L)'
;TLDLAVIFADSDCSLLKGSDAEIPKESYADQLSDSNGGTVSTYVPFRNGLFLSSAASIALSLGCGVIYYGAHSDDAAGNAYPDCSTEFNDAISRAIHIGSGNALEIKAPFVGLTKAQIVREGLRIGVPYELTWSCYEGSEKPCGVCGTCRDRQAAFAANGVADPALNGGI
;
A
#
# COMPACT_ATOMS: atom_id res chain seq x y z
N THR A 1 7.27 -13.89 -12.58
CA THR A 1 7.20 -13.79 -11.09
C THR A 1 8.60 -13.62 -10.56
N LEU A 2 8.80 -12.70 -9.63
CA LEU A 2 10.06 -12.46 -8.93
C LEU A 2 9.84 -12.79 -7.44
N ASP A 3 10.59 -13.74 -6.90
CA ASP A 3 10.57 -14.07 -5.48
C ASP A 3 11.59 -13.20 -4.74
N LEU A 4 11.08 -12.35 -3.85
CA LEU A 4 11.87 -11.43 -3.04
C LEU A 4 11.85 -11.80 -1.55
N ALA A 5 11.25 -12.93 -1.17
CA ALA A 5 11.05 -13.32 0.22
C ALA A 5 12.38 -13.37 1.02
N VAL A 6 13.46 -13.80 0.38
CA VAL A 6 14.78 -13.90 1.02
C VAL A 6 15.32 -12.54 1.51
N ILE A 7 14.93 -11.43 0.87
CA ILE A 7 15.37 -10.08 1.23
C ILE A 7 14.83 -9.65 2.60
N PHE A 8 13.67 -10.20 2.98
CA PHE A 8 12.98 -9.86 4.21
C PHE A 8 13.10 -10.94 5.30
N ALA A 9 13.99 -11.93 5.12
CA ALA A 9 14.09 -13.08 6.02
C ALA A 9 14.39 -12.71 7.49
N ASP A 10 15.14 -11.61 7.71
CA ASP A 10 15.51 -11.12 9.04
C ASP A 10 14.59 -9.98 9.53
N SER A 11 13.48 -9.72 8.85
CA SER A 11 12.53 -8.68 9.27
C SER A 11 11.51 -9.24 10.27
N ASP A 12 11.20 -8.45 11.28
CA ASP A 12 10.18 -8.71 12.31
C ASP A 12 8.76 -8.24 11.92
N CYS A 13 8.56 -7.81 10.68
CA CYS A 13 7.27 -7.34 10.18
C CYS A 13 6.18 -8.41 10.35
N SER A 14 5.06 -8.02 10.99
CA SER A 14 3.94 -8.94 11.30
C SER A 14 3.23 -9.55 10.08
N LEU A 15 3.49 -9.05 8.87
CA LEU A 15 2.93 -9.59 7.62
C LEU A 15 3.78 -10.69 6.98
N LEU A 16 4.98 -10.94 7.49
CA LEU A 16 5.88 -11.94 6.90
C LEU A 16 5.63 -13.32 7.49
N LYS A 17 5.71 -14.35 6.63
CA LYS A 17 5.65 -15.74 7.10
C LYS A 17 6.85 -16.03 8.02
N GLY A 18 6.55 -16.54 9.21
CA GLY A 18 7.56 -16.84 10.21
C GLY A 18 7.78 -15.73 11.24
N SER A 19 7.12 -14.58 11.11
CA SER A 19 7.04 -13.60 12.18
C SER A 19 6.17 -14.14 13.33
N ASP A 20 6.65 -13.97 14.56
CA ASP A 20 5.87 -14.28 15.78
C ASP A 20 4.93 -13.11 16.16
N ALA A 21 4.99 -11.99 15.46
CA ALA A 21 4.17 -10.82 15.71
C ALA A 21 2.74 -10.99 15.14
N GLU A 22 1.74 -10.72 15.97
CA GLU A 22 0.34 -10.72 15.53
C GLU A 22 0.04 -9.53 14.62
N ILE A 23 -0.88 -9.72 13.66
CA ILE A 23 -1.41 -8.63 12.83
C ILE A 23 -2.26 -7.70 13.70
N PRO A 24 -1.92 -6.40 13.80
CA PRO A 24 -2.64 -5.46 14.65
C PRO A 24 -4.11 -5.30 14.23
N LYS A 25 -4.98 -5.15 15.23
CA LYS A 25 -6.42 -4.88 15.05
C LYS A 25 -6.79 -3.44 15.36
N GLU A 26 -5.86 -2.67 15.88
CA GLU A 26 -5.98 -1.25 16.20
C GLU A 26 -5.94 -0.42 14.91
N SER A 27 -6.45 0.82 14.98
CA SER A 27 -6.28 1.80 13.89
C SER A 27 -4.80 2.16 13.71
N TYR A 28 -4.41 2.68 12.53
CA TYR A 28 -3.04 3.17 12.36
C TYR A 28 -2.67 4.31 13.32
N ALA A 29 -3.63 5.15 13.69
CA ALA A 29 -3.41 6.22 14.65
C ALA A 29 -3.04 5.68 16.05
N ASP A 30 -3.72 4.63 16.50
CA ASP A 30 -3.42 3.98 17.77
C ASP A 30 -2.04 3.29 17.73
N GLN A 31 -1.76 2.53 16.66
CA GLN A 31 -0.46 1.87 16.47
C GLN A 31 0.71 2.86 16.47
N LEU A 32 0.53 4.04 15.83
CA LEU A 32 1.55 5.08 15.81
C LEU A 32 1.78 5.74 17.16
N SER A 33 0.74 5.88 17.99
CA SER A 33 0.89 6.41 19.36
C SER A 33 1.77 5.51 20.22
N ASP A 34 1.71 4.20 20.01
CA ASP A 34 2.48 3.20 20.74
C ASP A 34 3.92 3.04 20.20
N SER A 35 4.17 3.40 18.94
CA SER A 35 5.47 3.23 18.29
C SER A 35 6.52 4.31 18.59
N ASN A 36 6.20 5.31 19.45
CA ASN A 36 7.08 6.46 19.74
C ASN A 36 7.62 7.17 18.47
N GLY A 37 6.80 7.28 17.42
CA GLY A 37 7.17 7.92 16.16
C GLY A 37 7.92 7.00 15.17
N GLY A 38 7.96 5.70 15.45
CA GLY A 38 8.44 4.68 14.51
C GLY A 38 7.37 4.27 13.49
N THR A 39 7.72 3.30 12.63
CA THR A 39 6.79 2.67 11.69
C THR A 39 5.86 1.69 12.41
N VAL A 40 4.72 1.36 11.79
CA VAL A 40 3.81 0.31 12.30
C VAL A 40 4.41 -1.10 12.08
N SER A 41 4.01 -2.10 12.88
CA SER A 41 4.55 -3.48 12.81
C SER A 41 4.26 -4.18 11.46
N THR A 42 3.30 -3.70 10.70
CA THR A 42 2.97 -4.17 9.35
C THR A 42 3.83 -3.54 8.24
N TYR A 43 4.77 -2.66 8.59
CA TYR A 43 5.68 -2.07 7.61
C TYR A 43 6.73 -3.10 7.18
N VAL A 44 6.65 -3.53 5.93
CA VAL A 44 7.72 -4.32 5.29
C VAL A 44 8.84 -3.35 4.89
N PRO A 45 10.07 -3.49 5.43
CA PRO A 45 11.11 -2.48 5.28
C PRO A 45 11.41 -2.11 3.83
N PHE A 46 11.20 -0.83 3.47
CA PHE A 46 11.52 -0.27 2.15
C PHE A 46 10.91 -1.03 0.96
N ARG A 47 9.76 -1.71 1.16
CA ARG A 47 9.14 -2.58 0.13
C ARG A 47 8.82 -1.83 -1.16
N ASN A 48 8.26 -0.61 -1.09
CA ASN A 48 7.94 0.17 -2.28
C ASN A 48 9.20 0.58 -3.05
N GLY A 49 10.29 0.92 -2.36
CA GLY A 49 11.57 1.21 -3.00
C GLY A 49 12.11 0.00 -3.77
N LEU A 50 12.08 -1.18 -3.15
CA LEU A 50 12.51 -2.42 -3.79
C LEU A 50 11.64 -2.76 -5.01
N PHE A 51 10.30 -2.65 -4.88
CA PHE A 51 9.39 -2.95 -5.97
C PHE A 51 9.55 -1.99 -7.14
N LEU A 52 9.66 -0.68 -6.87
CA LEU A 52 9.86 0.32 -7.92
C LEU A 52 11.20 0.17 -8.63
N SER A 53 12.28 -0.15 -7.89
CA SER A 53 13.60 -0.40 -8.48
C SER A 53 13.60 -1.65 -9.36
N SER A 54 12.96 -2.73 -8.90
CA SER A 54 12.80 -3.97 -9.67
C SER A 54 11.93 -3.73 -10.92
N ALA A 55 10.81 -3.02 -10.76
CA ALA A 55 9.92 -2.67 -11.85
C ALA A 55 10.62 -1.78 -12.90
N ALA A 56 11.50 -0.87 -12.47
CA ALA A 56 12.26 -0.03 -13.38
C ALA A 56 13.17 -0.86 -14.32
N SER A 57 13.90 -1.84 -13.75
CA SER A 57 14.74 -2.74 -14.55
C SER A 57 13.93 -3.57 -15.54
N ILE A 58 12.77 -4.07 -15.12
CA ILE A 58 11.85 -4.85 -15.96
C ILE A 58 11.26 -3.95 -17.06
N ALA A 59 10.79 -2.75 -16.71
CA ALA A 59 10.18 -1.79 -17.63
C ALA A 59 11.16 -1.39 -18.74
N LEU A 60 12.41 -1.09 -18.40
CA LEU A 60 13.48 -0.81 -19.39
C LEU A 60 13.69 -1.99 -20.33
N SER A 61 13.75 -3.21 -19.80
CA SER A 61 13.93 -4.43 -20.61
C SER A 61 12.77 -4.69 -21.56
N LEU A 62 11.57 -4.21 -21.22
CA LEU A 62 10.35 -4.34 -22.02
C LEU A 62 10.08 -3.12 -22.93
N GLY A 63 10.91 -2.09 -22.88
CA GLY A 63 10.71 -0.86 -23.63
C GLY A 63 9.53 0.00 -23.14
N CYS A 64 9.12 -0.16 -21.88
CA CYS A 64 8.08 0.68 -21.26
C CYS A 64 8.68 2.03 -20.85
N GLY A 65 7.88 3.11 -20.95
CA GLY A 65 8.30 4.47 -20.56
C GLY A 65 7.70 4.94 -19.23
N VAL A 66 6.71 4.25 -18.68
CA VAL A 66 5.98 4.70 -17.49
C VAL A 66 5.70 3.52 -16.56
N ILE A 67 5.83 3.75 -15.25
CA ILE A 67 5.42 2.85 -14.16
C ILE A 67 4.38 3.57 -13.32
N TYR A 68 3.25 2.90 -13.06
CA TYR A 68 2.23 3.37 -12.13
C TYR A 68 2.27 2.58 -10.83
N TYR A 69 2.10 3.27 -9.68
CA TYR A 69 1.90 2.61 -8.41
C TYR A 69 0.90 3.35 -7.52
N GLY A 70 0.38 2.68 -6.49
CA GLY A 70 -0.81 3.09 -5.76
C GLY A 70 -0.56 3.63 -4.35
N ALA A 71 0.58 4.28 -4.06
CA ALA A 71 0.78 4.94 -2.77
C ALA A 71 -0.28 6.04 -2.55
N HIS A 72 -0.69 6.24 -1.30
CA HIS A 72 -1.68 7.25 -0.91
C HIS A 72 -1.37 7.86 0.46
N SER A 73 -1.98 9.02 0.76
CA SER A 73 -1.61 9.86 1.90
C SER A 73 -1.88 9.21 3.27
N ASP A 74 -2.93 8.39 3.39
CA ASP A 74 -3.27 7.77 4.68
C ASP A 74 -2.20 6.78 5.15
N ASP A 75 -1.57 6.04 4.22
CA ASP A 75 -0.47 5.13 4.55
C ASP A 75 0.80 5.89 4.98
N ALA A 76 1.02 7.11 4.46
CA ALA A 76 2.15 7.95 4.85
C ALA A 76 1.93 8.69 6.18
N ALA A 77 0.66 8.80 6.62
CA ALA A 77 0.30 9.58 7.78
C ALA A 77 1.05 9.11 9.04
N GLY A 78 1.60 10.07 9.80
CA GLY A 78 2.32 9.78 11.03
C GLY A 78 3.57 8.92 10.86
N ASN A 79 4.09 8.76 9.64
CA ASN A 79 5.23 7.89 9.30
C ASN A 79 4.93 6.39 9.41
N ALA A 80 3.66 5.98 9.30
CA ALA A 80 3.27 4.57 9.34
C ALA A 80 4.01 3.74 8.27
N TYR A 81 3.99 4.24 7.03
CA TYR A 81 4.70 3.67 5.88
C TYR A 81 5.45 4.81 5.16
N PRO A 82 6.69 5.12 5.55
CA PRO A 82 7.44 6.27 5.01
C PRO A 82 7.65 6.19 3.49
N ASP A 83 7.72 4.99 2.93
CA ASP A 83 7.85 4.73 1.50
C ASP A 83 6.52 4.86 0.70
N CYS A 84 5.46 5.38 1.34
CA CYS A 84 4.22 5.84 0.70
C CYS A 84 4.12 7.38 0.65
N SER A 85 5.07 8.11 1.25
CA SER A 85 5.04 9.57 1.32
C SER A 85 5.25 10.26 -0.05
N THR A 86 4.76 11.49 -0.17
CA THR A 86 5.03 12.33 -1.34
C THR A 86 6.52 12.59 -1.50
N GLU A 87 7.23 12.86 -0.40
CA GLU A 87 8.68 13.09 -0.41
C GLU A 87 9.43 11.87 -0.93
N PHE A 88 9.09 10.67 -0.45
CA PHE A 88 9.66 9.42 -0.97
C PHE A 88 9.35 9.25 -2.47
N ASN A 89 8.08 9.46 -2.87
CA ASN A 89 7.68 9.38 -4.29
C ASN A 89 8.53 10.28 -5.18
N ASP A 90 8.74 11.54 -4.79
CA ASP A 90 9.51 12.49 -5.57
C ASP A 90 10.98 12.09 -5.66
N ALA A 91 11.57 11.63 -4.56
CA ALA A 91 12.95 11.18 -4.50
C ALA A 91 13.19 9.93 -5.37
N ILE A 92 12.38 8.89 -5.24
CA ILE A 92 12.52 7.64 -5.99
C ILE A 92 12.20 7.84 -7.49
N SER A 93 11.21 8.67 -7.81
CA SER A 93 10.87 9.03 -9.19
C SER A 93 12.04 9.72 -9.88
N ARG A 94 12.66 10.69 -9.20
CA ARG A 94 13.85 11.37 -9.70
C ARG A 94 15.03 10.42 -9.87
N ALA A 95 15.27 9.53 -8.90
CA ALA A 95 16.37 8.56 -8.97
C ALA A 95 16.19 7.60 -10.16
N ILE A 96 14.99 7.05 -10.35
CA ILE A 96 14.66 6.15 -11.45
C ILE A 96 14.74 6.88 -12.79
N HIS A 97 14.22 8.11 -12.90
CA HIS A 97 14.31 8.91 -14.13
C HIS A 97 15.77 9.12 -14.56
N ILE A 98 16.61 9.60 -13.64
CA ILE A 98 18.05 9.81 -13.92
C ILE A 98 18.74 8.49 -14.22
N GLY A 99 18.54 7.45 -13.37
CA GLY A 99 19.19 6.15 -13.51
C GLY A 99 18.81 5.38 -14.76
N SER A 100 17.64 5.67 -15.35
CA SER A 100 17.19 5.11 -16.63
C SER A 100 17.68 5.91 -17.87
N GLY A 101 18.50 6.94 -17.68
CA GLY A 101 18.87 7.84 -18.77
C GLY A 101 17.70 8.67 -19.29
N ASN A 102 16.79 9.04 -18.40
CA ASN A 102 15.53 9.76 -18.67
C ASN A 102 14.49 8.98 -19.48
N ALA A 103 14.60 7.66 -19.54
CA ALA A 103 13.70 6.80 -20.28
C ALA A 103 12.42 6.41 -19.51
N LEU A 104 12.43 6.48 -18.18
CA LEU A 104 11.31 6.08 -17.33
C LEU A 104 10.74 7.24 -16.52
N GLU A 105 9.42 7.22 -16.36
CA GLU A 105 8.68 8.06 -15.41
C GLU A 105 7.90 7.21 -14.40
N ILE A 106 7.86 7.64 -13.15
CA ILE A 106 6.96 7.09 -12.12
C ILE A 106 5.73 7.97 -12.03
N LYS A 107 4.56 7.34 -11.99
CA LYS A 107 3.27 8.02 -11.79
C LYS A 107 2.59 7.45 -10.54
N ALA A 108 2.35 8.27 -9.55
CA ALA A 108 1.63 7.94 -8.32
C ALA A 108 0.38 8.81 -8.18
N PRO A 109 -0.69 8.54 -8.96
CA PRO A 109 -1.85 9.45 -9.06
C PRO A 109 -2.60 9.63 -7.74
N PHE A 110 -2.38 8.75 -6.77
CA PHE A 110 -3.08 8.76 -5.49
C PHE A 110 -2.23 9.25 -4.31
N VAL A 111 -0.95 9.56 -4.52
CA VAL A 111 0.00 9.86 -3.44
C VAL A 111 -0.45 10.98 -2.50
N GLY A 112 -1.19 11.98 -3.01
CA GLY A 112 -1.78 13.07 -2.23
C GLY A 112 -3.25 12.87 -1.85
N LEU A 113 -3.85 11.70 -2.13
CA LEU A 113 -5.26 11.43 -1.86
C LEU A 113 -5.42 10.55 -0.63
N THR A 114 -6.51 10.78 0.11
CA THR A 114 -6.96 9.87 1.16
C THR A 114 -7.64 8.64 0.54
N LYS A 115 -7.71 7.53 1.29
CA LYS A 115 -8.43 6.32 0.88
C LYS A 115 -9.91 6.62 0.56
N ALA A 116 -10.55 7.52 1.32
CA ALA A 116 -11.91 7.95 1.04
C ALA A 116 -12.05 8.67 -0.31
N GLN A 117 -11.07 9.50 -0.68
CA GLN A 117 -11.07 10.17 -1.98
C GLN A 117 -10.84 9.18 -3.13
N ILE A 118 -9.98 8.18 -2.92
CA ILE A 118 -9.74 7.09 -3.89
C ILE A 118 -11.01 6.26 -4.08
N VAL A 119 -11.69 5.89 -2.99
CA VAL A 119 -12.98 5.17 -3.08
C VAL A 119 -14.01 5.99 -3.83
N ARG A 120 -14.12 7.29 -3.57
CA ARG A 120 -15.04 8.20 -4.29
C ARG A 120 -14.77 8.19 -5.79
N GLU A 121 -13.51 8.30 -6.18
CA GLU A 121 -13.13 8.29 -7.60
C GLU A 121 -13.41 6.92 -8.24
N GLY A 122 -13.10 5.84 -7.55
CA GLY A 122 -13.38 4.49 -8.02
C GLY A 122 -14.88 4.23 -8.19
N LEU A 123 -15.72 4.69 -7.26
CA LEU A 123 -17.19 4.63 -7.41
C LEU A 123 -17.67 5.41 -8.64
N ARG A 124 -17.10 6.60 -8.87
CA ARG A 124 -17.43 7.44 -10.03
C ARG A 124 -17.13 6.76 -11.36
N ILE A 125 -16.05 6.01 -11.46
CA ILE A 125 -15.64 5.31 -12.69
C ILE A 125 -16.09 3.85 -12.75
N GLY A 126 -16.86 3.38 -11.76
CA GLY A 126 -17.45 2.04 -11.74
C GLY A 126 -16.46 0.92 -11.44
N VAL A 127 -15.48 1.14 -10.54
CA VAL A 127 -14.56 0.07 -10.10
C VAL A 127 -15.37 -1.05 -9.43
N PRO A 128 -15.20 -2.32 -9.83
CA PRO A 128 -15.87 -3.47 -9.22
C PRO A 128 -15.21 -3.79 -7.86
N TYR A 129 -15.57 -3.04 -6.85
CA TYR A 129 -14.94 -3.12 -5.52
C TYR A 129 -15.14 -4.46 -4.81
N GLU A 130 -16.16 -5.23 -5.17
CA GLU A 130 -16.38 -6.61 -4.72
C GLU A 130 -15.25 -7.56 -5.13
N LEU A 131 -14.51 -7.24 -6.19
CA LEU A 131 -13.35 -7.99 -6.66
C LEU A 131 -12.02 -7.50 -6.06
N THR A 132 -12.05 -6.48 -5.20
CA THR A 132 -10.83 -5.90 -4.61
C THR A 132 -10.58 -6.43 -3.20
N TRP A 133 -9.31 -6.52 -2.82
CA TRP A 133 -8.88 -7.08 -1.55
C TRP A 133 -7.91 -6.15 -0.82
N SER A 134 -8.04 -6.03 0.50
CA SER A 134 -7.09 -5.30 1.35
C SER A 134 -6.79 -5.99 2.69
N CYS A 135 -7.52 -7.04 3.06
CA CYS A 135 -7.33 -7.72 4.34
C CYS A 135 -5.95 -8.38 4.45
N TYR A 136 -5.29 -8.22 5.59
CA TYR A 136 -3.99 -8.82 5.87
C TYR A 136 -4.05 -10.28 6.31
N GLU A 137 -5.18 -10.79 6.81
CA GLU A 137 -5.31 -12.15 7.33
C GLU A 137 -5.27 -13.24 6.24
N GLY A 138 -5.50 -12.89 4.98
CA GLY A 138 -5.38 -13.82 3.84
C GLY A 138 -6.37 -15.00 3.83
N SER A 139 -7.50 -14.90 4.55
CA SER A 139 -8.58 -15.90 4.57
C SER A 139 -9.48 -15.80 3.34
N GLU A 140 -10.49 -16.69 3.21
CA GLU A 140 -11.46 -16.64 2.09
C GLU A 140 -12.33 -15.37 2.09
N LYS A 141 -12.53 -14.76 3.26
CA LYS A 141 -13.27 -13.50 3.42
C LYS A 141 -12.43 -12.50 4.21
N PRO A 142 -12.60 -11.18 3.98
CA PRO A 142 -11.96 -10.17 4.78
C PRO A 142 -12.34 -10.33 6.27
N CYS A 143 -11.36 -10.24 7.17
CA CYS A 143 -11.62 -10.42 8.62
C CYS A 143 -12.46 -9.30 9.22
N GLY A 144 -12.56 -8.13 8.58
CA GLY A 144 -13.33 -6.97 9.02
C GLY A 144 -12.72 -6.18 10.18
N VAL A 145 -11.63 -6.66 10.81
CA VAL A 145 -11.12 -6.12 12.08
C VAL A 145 -9.67 -5.67 12.05
N CYS A 146 -8.83 -6.14 11.11
CA CYS A 146 -7.46 -5.64 10.98
C CYS A 146 -7.44 -4.17 10.54
N GLY A 147 -6.34 -3.46 10.79
CA GLY A 147 -6.21 -2.02 10.50
C GLY A 147 -6.69 -1.66 9.09
N THR A 148 -6.21 -2.37 8.08
CA THR A 148 -6.59 -2.09 6.69
C THR A 148 -8.07 -2.39 6.37
N CYS A 149 -8.72 -3.36 7.03
CA CYS A 149 -10.16 -3.57 6.90
C CYS A 149 -10.95 -2.41 7.51
N ARG A 150 -10.54 -1.91 8.68
CA ARG A 150 -11.18 -0.76 9.33
C ARG A 150 -11.07 0.51 8.48
N ASP A 151 -9.87 0.80 7.97
CA ASP A 151 -9.65 1.96 7.10
C ASP A 151 -10.44 1.86 5.81
N ARG A 152 -10.53 0.67 5.22
CA ARG A 152 -11.35 0.44 4.04
C ARG A 152 -12.83 0.70 4.33
N GLN A 153 -13.37 0.15 5.41
CA GLN A 153 -14.76 0.39 5.83
C GLN A 153 -15.03 1.88 6.07
N ALA A 154 -14.13 2.57 6.78
CA ALA A 154 -14.23 4.01 7.02
C ALA A 154 -14.24 4.81 5.71
N ALA A 155 -13.41 4.42 4.73
CA ALA A 155 -13.36 5.06 3.42
C ALA A 155 -14.67 4.91 2.63
N PHE A 156 -15.31 3.71 2.67
CA PHE A 156 -16.62 3.49 2.06
C PHE A 156 -17.73 4.27 2.80
N ALA A 157 -17.75 4.20 4.14
CA ALA A 157 -18.72 4.93 4.97
C ALA A 157 -18.66 6.45 4.75
N ALA A 158 -17.47 7.03 4.58
CA ALA A 158 -17.27 8.43 4.24
C ALA A 158 -17.89 8.83 2.88
N ASN A 159 -18.17 7.86 2.02
CA ASN A 159 -18.85 8.06 0.74
C ASN A 159 -20.35 7.63 0.78
N GLY A 160 -20.87 7.34 1.97
CA GLY A 160 -22.28 6.98 2.16
C GLY A 160 -22.67 5.60 1.62
N VAL A 161 -21.70 4.71 1.40
CA VAL A 161 -21.94 3.35 0.86
C VAL A 161 -21.30 2.30 1.77
N ALA A 162 -21.86 1.09 1.76
CA ALA A 162 -21.25 -0.05 2.44
C ALA A 162 -20.15 -0.67 1.59
N ASP A 163 -19.12 -1.24 2.24
CA ASP A 163 -18.05 -1.95 1.52
C ASP A 163 -18.60 -3.24 0.87
N PRO A 164 -18.58 -3.36 -0.46
CA PRO A 164 -19.12 -4.53 -1.14
C PRO A 164 -18.39 -5.84 -0.81
N ALA A 165 -17.09 -5.78 -0.53
CA ALA A 165 -16.30 -6.97 -0.21
C ALA A 165 -16.64 -7.58 1.17
N LEU A 166 -17.21 -6.80 2.09
CA LEU A 166 -17.64 -7.29 3.41
C LEU A 166 -19.10 -7.75 3.43
N ASN A 167 -19.93 -7.21 2.53
CA ASN A 167 -21.36 -7.50 2.47
C ASN A 167 -21.73 -8.51 1.37
N GLY A 168 -20.83 -8.78 0.43
CA GLY A 168 -20.99 -9.74 -0.65
C GLY A 168 -20.32 -11.07 -0.28
N GLY A 169 -21.10 -12.04 0.19
CA GLY A 169 -20.68 -13.44 0.04
C GLY A 169 -20.70 -13.76 -1.46
N ILE A 170 -19.54 -14.10 -2.05
CA ILE A 170 -19.48 -14.82 -3.31
C ILE A 170 -20.01 -16.22 -3.06
#